data_c79e0d535b08742b1dfdd717b387419c
#
_entry.id   c79e0d535b08742b1dfdd717b387419c
#
_cell.length_a   1.000
_cell.length_b   1.000
_cell.length_c   1.000
_cell.angle_alpha   90.00
_cell.angle_beta   90.00
_cell.angle_gamma   90.00
#
_symmetry.space_group_name_H-M   'P 1'
#
loop_
_entity.id
_entity.type
_entity.pdbx_description
1 polymer ?
#
loop_
_entity_poly.entity_id
_entity_poly.type
_entity_poly.pdbx_seq_one_letter_code
_entity_poly.pdbx_strand_id
1 'polypeptide(L)' 'MPTDIAKYSIELFKPGGEQAGIEEILARHADIKVARSIYRACVEQYPGRLIMLCDHARVLARSDRPETMPR' A
#
# COMPACT_ATOMS: atom_id res chain seq x y z
N MET A 1 -2.41 24.02 11.40
CA MET A 1 -2.39 23.46 10.91
C MET A 1 -2.27 22.24 10.88
N PRO A 2 -2.56 21.56 10.62
CA PRO A 2 -2.69 20.38 10.63
C PRO A 2 -1.82 19.75 10.16
N THR A 3 -1.46 19.11 10.40
CA THR A 3 -0.59 18.60 10.01
C THR A 3 -0.69 17.33 9.92
N ASP A 4 -1.65 16.72 10.09
CA ASP A 4 -1.74 15.49 10.03
C ASP A 4 -1.86 15.08 8.79
N ILE A 5 -0.99 14.79 8.15
CA ILE A 5 -0.98 14.38 6.96
C ILE A 5 -1.08 12.97 6.89
N ALA A 6 -1.81 12.40 6.04
CA ALA A 6 -1.95 10.99 5.81
C ALA A 6 -0.69 10.49 5.18
N LYS A 7 0.27 10.11 5.97
CA LYS A 7 1.58 9.77 5.43
C LYS A 7 1.67 8.38 4.85
N TYR A 8 0.72 7.51 5.13
CA TYR A 8 0.76 6.17 4.56
C TYR A 8 -0.19 6.10 3.38
N SER A 9 0.23 5.45 2.31
CA SER A 9 -0.61 5.32 1.13
C SER A 9 -0.66 3.88 0.70
N ILE A 10 -1.79 3.47 0.14
CA ILE A 10 -1.96 2.14 -0.41
C ILE A 10 -2.11 2.35 -1.91
N GLU A 11 -1.19 1.80 -2.68
CA GLU A 11 -1.08 2.07 -4.11
C GLU A 11 -1.35 0.83 -4.92
N LEU A 12 -2.22 0.94 -5.92
CA LEU A 12 -2.52 -0.15 -6.82
C LEU A 12 -1.77 0.09 -8.11
N PHE A 13 -1.01 -0.91 -8.56
CA PHE A 13 -0.22 -0.79 -9.77
C PHE A 13 -0.96 -1.38 -10.96
N LYS A 14 -0.65 -0.89 -12.13
CA LYS A 14 -1.25 -1.41 -13.35
C LYS A 14 -0.84 -2.85 -13.57
N PRO A 15 -1.59 -3.60 -14.35
CA PRO A 15 -1.17 -4.95 -14.68
C PRO A 15 0.22 -4.90 -15.29
N GLY A 16 1.08 -5.74 -14.87
CA GLY A 16 2.49 -5.71 -15.24
C GLY A 16 3.38 -5.37 -14.09
N GLY A 17 2.82 -4.86 -13.02
CA GLY A 17 3.55 -4.65 -11.79
C GLY A 17 4.23 -3.31 -11.69
N GLU A 18 5.32 -3.30 -10.95
CA GLU A 18 5.96 -2.06 -10.59
C GLU A 18 6.39 -1.23 -11.77
N GLN A 19 6.88 -1.89 -12.81
CA GLN A 19 7.37 -1.16 -13.95
C GLN A 19 6.26 -0.56 -14.76
N ALA A 20 5.04 -1.04 -14.62
CA ALA A 20 3.92 -0.50 -15.36
C ALA A 20 3.39 0.79 -14.75
N GLY A 21 3.77 1.07 -13.54
CA GLY A 21 3.38 2.32 -12.89
C GLY A 21 2.12 2.20 -12.06
N ILE A 22 1.84 3.24 -11.30
CA ILE A 22 0.71 3.26 -10.40
C ILE A 22 -0.55 3.55 -11.16
N GLU A 23 -1.57 2.75 -10.90
CA GLU A 23 -2.85 2.97 -11.51
C GLU A 23 -3.70 3.88 -10.65
N GLU A 24 -3.69 3.68 -9.36
CA GLU A 24 -4.54 4.43 -8.49
C GLU A 24 -4.06 4.39 -7.06
N ILE A 25 -4.23 5.45 -6.33
CA ILE A 25 -3.98 5.45 -4.89
C ILE A 25 -5.29 5.06 -4.26
N LEU A 26 -5.32 3.89 -3.66
CA LEU A 26 -6.56 3.36 -3.14
C LEU A 26 -6.97 4.01 -1.82
N ALA A 27 -6.01 4.40 -1.02
CA ALA A 27 -6.32 5.03 0.26
C ALA A 27 -5.09 5.69 0.83
N ARG A 28 -5.31 6.61 1.75
CA ARG A 28 -4.25 7.21 2.52
C ARG A 28 -4.70 7.31 3.94
N HIS A 29 -3.80 7.17 4.88
CA HIS A 29 -4.17 7.29 6.27
C HIS A 29 -2.95 7.67 7.10
N ALA A 30 -3.19 8.32 8.20
CA ALA A 30 -2.09 8.74 9.07
C ALA A 30 -1.69 7.66 10.07
N ASP A 31 -2.56 6.70 10.32
CA ASP A 31 -2.28 5.67 11.32
C ASP A 31 -1.84 4.40 10.63
N ILE A 32 -0.67 3.88 11.01
CA ILE A 32 -0.12 2.71 10.36
C ILE A 32 -0.96 1.45 10.58
N LYS A 33 -1.61 1.32 11.71
CA LYS A 33 -2.42 0.14 11.95
C LYS A 33 -3.64 0.13 11.06
N VAL A 34 -4.25 1.28 10.90
CA VAL A 34 -5.39 1.40 10.01
C VAL A 34 -4.93 1.19 8.57
N ALA A 35 -3.80 1.78 8.20
CA ALA A 35 -3.29 1.65 6.84
C ALA A 35 -3.00 0.19 6.52
N ARG A 36 -2.46 -0.57 7.47
CA ARG A 36 -2.20 -1.99 7.23
C ARG A 36 -3.49 -2.77 7.05
N SER A 37 -4.52 -2.44 7.79
CA SER A 37 -5.80 -3.10 7.63
C SER A 37 -6.38 -2.82 6.25
N ILE A 38 -6.29 -1.59 5.81
CA ILE A 38 -6.77 -1.23 4.49
C ILE A 38 -5.96 -1.97 3.42
N TYR A 39 -4.65 -2.01 3.60
CA TYR A 39 -3.76 -2.69 2.66
C TYR A 39 -4.16 -4.15 2.53
N ARG A 40 -4.38 -4.84 3.62
CA ARG A 40 -4.74 -6.26 3.57
C ARG A 40 -6.07 -6.48 2.88
N ALA A 41 -7.03 -5.61 3.14
CA ALA A 41 -8.31 -5.71 2.49
C ALA A 41 -8.17 -5.49 0.98
N CYS A 42 -7.31 -4.55 0.59
CA CYS A 42 -7.09 -4.27 -0.82
C CYS A 42 -6.41 -5.44 -1.51
N VAL A 43 -5.48 -6.09 -0.85
CA VAL A 43 -4.82 -7.24 -1.43
C VAL A 43 -5.83 -8.32 -1.74
N GLU A 44 -6.81 -8.50 -0.88
CA GLU A 44 -7.83 -9.49 -1.12
C GLU A 44 -8.79 -9.06 -2.20
N GLN A 45 -9.02 -7.76 -2.34
CA GLN A 45 -9.95 -7.30 -3.31
C GLN A 45 -9.40 -7.27 -4.70
N TYR A 46 -8.10 -7.19 -4.88
CA TYR A 46 -7.48 -7.14 -6.19
C TYR A 46 -6.47 -8.28 -6.33
N PRO A 47 -6.97 -9.53 -6.41
CA PRO A 47 -6.06 -10.67 -6.47
C PRO A 47 -5.21 -10.61 -7.72
N GLY A 48 -3.98 -10.96 -7.59
CA GLY A 48 -3.07 -10.97 -8.73
C GLY A 48 -2.51 -9.61 -9.10
N ARG A 49 -2.91 -8.56 -8.43
CA ARG A 49 -2.39 -7.22 -8.74
C ARG A 49 -1.38 -6.82 -7.70
N LEU A 50 -0.44 -6.00 -8.09
CA LEU A 50 0.55 -5.51 -7.15
C LEU A 50 -0.03 -4.34 -6.37
N ILE A 51 0.01 -4.43 -5.05
CA ILE A 51 -0.42 -3.36 -4.17
C ILE A 51 0.70 -3.10 -3.20
N MET A 52 1.01 -1.85 -2.96
CA MET A 52 2.05 -1.49 -2.01
C MET A 52 1.50 -0.60 -0.93
N LEU A 53 1.99 -0.80 0.28
CA LEU A 53 1.74 0.11 1.39
C LEU A 53 3.02 0.91 1.57
N CYS A 54 2.93 2.20 1.46
CA CYS A 54 4.10 3.07 1.51
C CYS A 54 4.01 4.15 2.56
N ASP A 55 5.20 4.55 3.06
CA ASP A 55 5.33 5.68 3.93
C ASP A 55 6.12 6.66 3.10
N HIS A 56 5.45 7.56 2.40
CA HIS A 56 6.08 8.44 1.43
C HIS A 56 6.80 7.55 0.41
N ALA A 57 8.07 7.63 0.27
CA ALA A 57 8.80 6.86 -0.71
C ALA A 57 9.21 5.49 -0.23
N ARG A 58 8.97 5.17 1.03
CA ARG A 58 9.44 3.93 1.56
C ARG A 58 8.38 2.86 1.46
N VAL A 59 8.65 1.75 0.87
CA VAL A 59 7.71 0.67 0.76
C VAL A 59 7.75 -0.16 2.02
N LEU A 60 6.63 -0.26 2.70
CA LEU A 60 6.53 -1.01 3.93
C LEU A 60 6.04 -2.43 3.70
N ALA A 61 5.22 -2.63 2.68
CA ALA A 61 4.72 -3.95 2.35
C ALA A 61 4.33 -3.98 0.90
N ARG A 62 4.45 -5.13 0.27
CA ARG A 62 4.04 -5.26 -1.12
C ARG A 62 3.41 -6.64 -1.31
N SER A 63 2.37 -6.70 -2.12
CA SER A 63 1.59 -7.91 -2.23
C SER A 63 2.26 -8.98 -3.05
N ASP A 64 3.30 -8.64 -3.82
CA ASP A 64 3.99 -9.66 -4.63
C ASP A 64 5.05 -10.37 -3.82
N ARG A 65 5.21 -10.09 -2.53
CA ARG A 65 6.13 -10.78 -1.68
C ARG A 65 5.47 -11.13 -0.39
N PRO A 66 5.85 -12.21 0.20
CA PRO A 66 5.29 -12.60 1.47
C PRO A 66 5.68 -11.59 2.51
N GLU A 67 4.77 -11.33 3.44
CA GLU A 67 5.07 -10.40 4.41
C GLU A 67 5.93 -11.01 5.37
N THR A 68 7.11 -10.62 5.60
CA THR A 68 7.95 -11.19 6.50
C THR A 68 7.91 -10.33 7.61
N MET A 69 7.40 -10.63 8.68
CA MET A 69 7.37 -9.86 9.74
C MET A 69 8.44 -10.05 10.61
N PRO A 70 9.12 -9.20 10.94
CA PRO A 70 10.24 -9.33 11.76
C PRO A 70 9.70 -9.52 13.05
N ARG A 71 10.10 -10.04 13.79
CA ARG A 71 9.64 -10.22 14.98
C ARG A 71 10.28 -9.57 15.86
#